data_c701d93ccf7315e76a330cae5e5df957
#
_entry.id   c701d93ccf7315e76a330cae5e5df957
#
_cell.length_a   1.000
_cell.length_b   1.000
_cell.length_c   1.000
_cell.angle_alpha   90.00
_cell.angle_beta   90.00
_cell.angle_gamma   90.00
#
_symmetry.space_group_name_H-M   'P 1'
#
loop_
_entity.id
_entity.type
_entity.pdbx_description
1 polymer ?
#
loop_
_entity_poly.entity_id
_entity_poly.type
_entity_poly.pdbx_seq_one_letter_code
_entity_poly.pdbx_strand_id
1 'polypeptide(L)'
;MKKSKELTKIQDKPDGKIKKFFHKCIDVLNKKWLRNGVNTLLLVAIIILICVGITVLLKNINLPEIDCTSDKIYSLSEETRTKISGIDKDIKITLINYGSNENMNDIIKKYKALNNNISVETIDNLASRSDLMTEYSLKSTDTLIIVSSGDKESTIDEYSLYTYDYTTGKQIDTTEEAITNAIIEVTSDVKPKVYIMNNHIAYSTSYYSTFMQELKDDANDVETFDLFVTGKVPDDCSCLVITTLKEDITEAEKDSIIEYINKGGKILLLSGANTSNVVFTNFQQVLDLYGITIEDGVVFEGTDTNMLYQYPDMIIENTQSISNTNMNMTLKGCFVDAAPIKVIEDSDKQDELGVSYETLATTSSTAFVRRNLNITSANRTSQDSEAGTQTIGVLATKEIDDNTTSKLIVYSDEFFTTDMPIQIGNYQYTFISICNNNDIAANAVAYLNEKENTITIRKNYDTVTYTPTKAEQKVVMCIIFITPFVIIAIGLVVKAVRKRKK
;
A
#
# COMPACT_ATOMS: atom_id res chain seq x y z
N MET A 1 39.47 -13.56 94.09
CA MET A 1 39.54 -14.97 93.72
C MET A 1 39.53 -15.02 92.15
N LYS A 2 40.72 -15.22 91.52
CA LYS A 2 41.18 -16.44 90.87
C LYS A 2 40.19 -16.96 89.79
N LYS A 3 40.48 -17.02 88.48
CA LYS A 3 41.58 -17.64 87.73
C LYS A 3 41.35 -17.21 86.21
N SER A 4 42.24 -16.59 85.49
CA SER A 4 43.18 -17.15 84.50
C SER A 4 42.65 -18.30 83.67
N LYS A 5 42.62 -18.05 82.35
CA LYS A 5 43.21 -18.99 81.38
C LYS A 5 43.52 -18.29 80.03
N GLU A 6 44.73 -18.40 79.70
CA GLU A 6 45.39 -18.14 78.44
C GLU A 6 44.65 -18.83 77.29
N LEU A 7 44.52 -18.14 76.19
CA LEU A 7 44.38 -18.77 74.85
C LEU A 7 45.42 -18.14 73.93
N THR A 8 46.23 -18.98 73.51
CA THR A 8 47.44 -18.90 72.67
C THR A 8 47.26 -18.06 71.46
N LYS A 9 48.17 -17.13 71.21
CA LYS A 9 48.48 -16.47 69.99
C LYS A 9 48.97 -17.51 68.96
N ILE A 10 48.25 -17.66 67.86
CA ILE A 10 48.84 -18.15 66.61
C ILE A 10 49.17 -16.89 65.81
N GLN A 11 50.45 -16.56 65.77
CA GLN A 11 51.03 -15.58 64.90
C GLN A 11 51.33 -16.31 63.56
N ASP A 12 50.44 -16.15 62.62
CA ASP A 12 50.83 -16.34 61.21
C ASP A 12 51.48 -15.07 60.72
N LYS A 13 52.79 -15.14 60.54
CA LYS A 13 53.59 -14.15 59.83
C LYS A 13 53.30 -14.30 58.30
N PRO A 14 52.68 -13.37 57.62
CA PRO A 14 52.65 -13.44 56.19
C PRO A 14 54.05 -13.26 55.66
N ASP A 15 54.45 -14.20 54.81
CA ASP A 15 55.72 -14.33 54.14
C ASP A 15 56.19 -13.00 53.58
N GLY A 16 57.36 -12.51 53.98
CA GLY A 16 57.89 -11.19 53.62
C GLY A 16 58.09 -10.96 52.14
N LYS A 17 58.03 -12.04 51.35
CA LYS A 17 58.06 -11.98 49.87
C LYS A 17 56.77 -11.49 49.28
N ILE A 18 55.60 -11.88 49.82
CA ILE A 18 54.27 -11.44 49.35
C ILE A 18 54.07 -9.96 49.66
N LYS A 19 54.50 -9.53 50.85
CA LYS A 19 54.41 -8.11 51.27
C LYS A 19 55.33 -7.22 50.43
N LYS A 20 56.53 -7.67 50.09
CA LYS A 20 57.44 -6.99 49.17
C LYS A 20 56.89 -6.96 47.74
N PHE A 21 56.23 -8.02 47.30
CA PHE A 21 55.56 -8.04 45.96
C PHE A 21 54.42 -7.02 45.90
N PHE A 22 53.54 -6.99 46.89
CA PHE A 22 52.44 -6.00 46.95
C PHE A 22 52.96 -4.57 47.07
N HIS A 23 54.02 -4.29 47.86
CA HIS A 23 54.62 -2.96 47.89
C HIS A 23 55.25 -2.57 46.54
N LYS A 24 55.89 -3.50 45.85
CA LYS A 24 56.46 -3.25 44.52
C LYS A 24 55.36 -3.02 43.47
N CYS A 25 54.23 -3.68 43.54
CA CYS A 25 53.06 -3.44 42.71
C CYS A 25 52.43 -2.08 43.00
N ILE A 26 52.32 -1.68 44.27
CA ILE A 26 51.78 -0.36 44.69
C ILE A 26 52.75 0.77 44.29
N ASP A 27 54.06 0.59 44.36
CA ASP A 27 55.04 1.57 43.94
C ASP A 27 55.06 1.73 42.40
N VAL A 28 54.81 0.65 41.63
CA VAL A 28 54.64 0.71 40.15
C VAL A 28 53.34 1.41 39.81
N LEU A 29 52.26 1.12 40.50
CA LEU A 29 50.97 1.79 40.30
C LEU A 29 50.99 3.30 40.70
N ASN A 30 51.88 3.68 41.64
CA ASN A 30 52.07 5.07 42.08
C ASN A 30 52.95 5.92 41.15
N LYS A 31 53.63 5.35 40.16
CA LYS A 31 54.34 6.13 39.15
C LYS A 31 53.34 7.00 38.38
N LYS A 32 53.62 8.32 38.35
CA LYS A 32 52.74 9.37 37.75
C LYS A 32 52.24 9.00 36.34
N TRP A 33 53.07 8.26 35.57
CA TRP A 33 52.76 7.76 34.23
C TRP A 33 51.74 6.61 34.23
N LEU A 34 51.93 5.58 35.12
CA LEU A 34 51.00 4.45 35.24
C LEU A 34 49.64 4.88 35.80
N ARG A 35 49.64 5.79 36.76
CA ARG A 35 48.41 6.34 37.36
C ARG A 35 47.58 7.10 36.34
N ASN A 36 48.20 7.81 35.42
CA ASN A 36 47.50 8.46 34.31
C ASN A 36 46.99 7.45 33.30
N GLY A 37 47.74 6.41 32.96
CA GLY A 37 47.29 5.33 32.10
C GLY A 37 46.16 4.49 32.69
N VAL A 38 46.25 4.12 33.96
CA VAL A 38 45.16 3.42 34.69
C VAL A 38 43.91 4.25 34.77
N ASN A 39 44.02 5.56 35.02
CA ASN A 39 42.87 6.47 35.06
C ASN A 39 42.20 6.62 33.67
N THR A 40 43.00 6.60 32.58
CA THR A 40 42.48 6.62 31.23
C THR A 40 41.78 5.31 30.88
N LEU A 41 42.37 4.17 31.25
CA LEU A 41 41.74 2.86 31.08
C LEU A 41 40.44 2.72 31.89
N LEU A 42 40.40 3.21 33.15
CA LEU A 42 39.19 3.26 33.95
C LEU A 42 38.12 4.14 33.34
N LEU A 43 38.49 5.28 32.78
CA LEU A 43 37.54 6.17 32.10
C LEU A 43 36.96 5.52 30.82
N VAL A 44 37.78 4.86 30.04
CA VAL A 44 37.33 4.07 28.88
C VAL A 44 36.43 2.92 29.30
N ALA A 45 36.76 2.21 30.36
CA ALA A 45 35.93 1.12 30.89
C ALA A 45 34.57 1.64 31.39
N ILE A 46 34.54 2.81 32.04
CA ILE A 46 33.29 3.46 32.50
C ILE A 46 32.45 3.86 31.28
N ILE A 47 33.05 4.44 30.22
CA ILE A 47 32.33 4.79 29.01
C ILE A 47 31.73 3.54 28.35
N ILE A 48 32.49 2.45 28.24
CA ILE A 48 32.00 1.18 27.71
C ILE A 48 30.83 0.65 28.56
N LEU A 49 30.95 0.70 29.89
CA LEU A 49 29.88 0.27 30.78
C LEU A 49 28.63 1.14 30.65
N ILE A 50 28.81 2.45 30.48
CA ILE A 50 27.69 3.37 30.21
C ILE A 50 27.02 3.04 28.87
N CYS A 51 27.81 2.81 27.81
CA CYS A 51 27.28 2.44 26.51
C CYS A 51 26.53 1.10 26.57
N VAL A 52 27.10 0.09 27.22
CA VAL A 52 26.44 -1.20 27.45
C VAL A 52 25.18 -1.03 28.29
N GLY A 53 25.25 -0.23 29.37
CA GLY A 53 24.09 0.08 30.19
C GLY A 53 22.96 0.78 29.42
N ILE A 54 23.31 1.75 28.59
CA ILE A 54 22.35 2.43 27.69
C ILE A 54 21.77 1.42 26.69
N THR A 55 22.58 0.57 26.07
CA THR A 55 22.11 -0.44 25.12
C THR A 55 21.15 -1.43 25.79
N VAL A 56 21.45 -1.88 27.00
CA VAL A 56 20.59 -2.79 27.78
C VAL A 56 19.31 -2.07 28.21
N LEU A 57 19.38 -0.81 28.62
CA LEU A 57 18.22 0.01 28.95
C LEU A 57 17.33 0.22 27.72
N LEU A 58 17.92 0.56 26.57
CA LEU A 58 17.17 0.77 25.32
C LEU A 58 16.51 -0.52 24.82
N LYS A 59 17.13 -1.69 25.03
CA LYS A 59 16.51 -2.99 24.73
C LYS A 59 15.34 -3.36 25.65
N ASN A 60 15.36 -2.90 26.90
CA ASN A 60 14.31 -3.18 27.89
C ASN A 60 13.20 -2.12 27.93
N ILE A 61 13.42 -0.96 27.34
CA ILE A 61 12.40 0.06 27.14
C ILE A 61 11.87 -0.21 25.73
N ASN A 62 10.59 -0.60 25.59
CA ASN A 62 9.89 -0.68 24.33
C ASN A 62 9.76 0.75 23.75
N LEU A 63 10.87 1.29 23.23
CA LEU A 63 10.80 2.50 22.42
C LEU A 63 10.10 2.14 21.12
N PRO A 64 9.19 2.98 20.65
CA PRO A 64 8.62 2.77 19.31
C PRO A 64 9.77 2.75 18.30
N GLU A 65 9.83 1.70 17.52
CA GLU A 65 10.78 1.61 16.41
C GLU A 65 10.46 2.73 15.42
N ILE A 66 11.44 3.58 15.16
CA ILE A 66 11.29 4.66 14.19
C ILE A 66 11.75 4.11 12.84
N ASP A 67 10.78 3.87 11.97
CA ASP A 67 11.06 3.49 10.59
C ASP A 67 11.55 4.72 9.81
N CYS A 68 12.83 4.70 9.46
CA CYS A 68 13.50 5.78 8.74
C CYS A 68 13.53 5.54 7.22
N THR A 69 12.87 4.48 6.73
CA THR A 69 12.79 4.21 5.28
C THR A 69 11.83 5.19 4.61
N SER A 70 12.06 5.52 3.34
CA SER A 70 11.19 6.42 2.57
C SER A 70 9.76 5.89 2.51
N ASP A 71 9.62 4.59 2.30
CA ASP A 71 8.33 3.92 2.08
C ASP A 71 7.81 3.22 3.34
N LYS A 72 8.44 3.51 4.51
CA LYS A 72 8.09 2.94 5.82
C LYS A 72 7.87 1.43 5.79
N ILE A 73 8.78 0.72 5.10
CA ILE A 73 8.67 -0.72 4.85
C ILE A 73 8.69 -1.58 6.11
N TYR A 74 9.27 -1.08 7.21
CA TYR A 74 9.34 -1.77 8.50
C TYR A 74 8.24 -1.34 9.49
N SER A 75 7.26 -0.53 9.07
CA SER A 75 6.13 -0.12 9.91
C SER A 75 4.81 -0.39 9.19
N LEU A 76 3.73 -0.57 9.96
CA LEU A 76 2.39 -0.60 9.38
C LEU A 76 2.03 0.81 8.89
N SER A 77 1.32 0.88 7.78
CA SER A 77 0.80 2.13 7.22
C SER A 77 -0.17 2.83 8.17
N GLU A 78 -0.38 4.10 7.98
CA GLU A 78 -1.37 4.85 8.78
C GLU A 78 -2.79 4.37 8.50
N GLU A 79 -3.05 3.92 7.26
CA GLU A 79 -4.31 3.30 6.89
C GLU A 79 -4.57 2.04 7.72
N THR A 80 -3.64 1.07 7.72
CA THR A 80 -3.73 -0.13 8.56
C THR A 80 -3.94 0.22 10.03
N ARG A 81 -3.18 1.19 10.55
CA ARG A 81 -3.28 1.60 11.97
C ARG A 81 -4.66 2.12 12.30
N THR A 82 -5.18 3.02 11.47
CA THR A 82 -6.50 3.62 11.67
C THR A 82 -7.60 2.57 11.65
N LYS A 83 -7.56 1.66 10.65
CA LYS A 83 -8.59 0.64 10.44
C LYS A 83 -8.61 -0.41 11.55
N ILE A 84 -7.44 -0.99 11.83
CA ILE A 84 -7.32 -2.13 12.74
C ILE A 84 -7.49 -1.70 14.21
N SER A 85 -7.02 -0.50 14.60
CA SER A 85 -7.15 -0.04 15.99
C SER A 85 -8.59 0.14 16.46
N GLY A 86 -9.52 0.40 15.55
CA GLY A 86 -10.95 0.62 15.85
C GLY A 86 -11.80 -0.65 15.90
N ILE A 87 -11.24 -1.83 15.66
CA ILE A 87 -12.01 -3.08 15.62
C ILE A 87 -12.23 -3.62 17.05
N ASP A 88 -13.49 -3.79 17.44
CA ASP A 88 -13.89 -4.30 18.77
C ASP A 88 -14.01 -5.82 18.80
N LYS A 89 -14.11 -6.48 17.62
CA LYS A 89 -14.32 -7.93 17.52
C LYS A 89 -13.04 -8.70 17.83
N ASP A 90 -13.18 -9.88 18.39
CA ASP A 90 -12.07 -10.81 18.59
C ASP A 90 -11.59 -11.35 17.24
N ILE A 91 -10.30 -11.30 17.02
CA ILE A 91 -9.64 -11.72 15.79
C ILE A 91 -8.62 -12.80 16.15
N LYS A 92 -8.63 -13.91 15.41
CA LYS A 92 -7.61 -14.95 15.52
C LYS A 92 -6.86 -15.06 14.20
N ILE A 93 -5.54 -14.94 14.24
CA ILE A 93 -4.64 -15.17 13.10
C ILE A 93 -3.90 -16.47 13.34
N THR A 94 -4.10 -17.47 12.48
CA THR A 94 -3.40 -18.75 12.54
C THR A 94 -2.38 -18.82 11.42
N LEU A 95 -1.10 -18.97 11.80
CA LEU A 95 0.04 -19.04 10.87
C LEU A 95 0.44 -20.50 10.70
N ILE A 96 0.30 -21.04 9.50
CA ILE A 96 0.66 -22.44 9.19
C ILE A 96 2.03 -22.43 8.48
N ASN A 97 3.02 -23.11 9.08
CA ASN A 97 4.40 -23.23 8.60
C ASN A 97 5.16 -21.89 8.43
N TYR A 98 4.76 -20.84 9.16
CA TYR A 98 5.45 -19.55 9.17
C TYR A 98 6.36 -19.31 10.38
N GLY A 99 6.48 -20.25 11.33
CA GLY A 99 7.19 -20.02 12.60
C GLY A 99 8.67 -19.64 12.46
N SER A 100 9.33 -20.06 11.39
CA SER A 100 10.72 -19.68 11.07
C SER A 100 10.82 -18.41 10.19
N ASN A 101 9.71 -17.83 9.75
CA ASN A 101 9.72 -16.62 8.93
C ASN A 101 9.76 -15.38 9.84
N GLU A 102 10.97 -14.78 9.97
CA GLU A 102 11.18 -13.62 10.84
C GLU A 102 10.36 -12.40 10.39
N ASN A 103 10.24 -12.14 9.09
CA ASN A 103 9.47 -11.01 8.56
C ASN A 103 7.98 -11.15 8.89
N MET A 104 7.41 -12.35 8.67
CA MET A 104 6.02 -12.62 9.01
C MET A 104 5.78 -12.45 10.52
N ASN A 105 6.67 -12.99 11.34
CA ASN A 105 6.56 -12.86 12.80
C ASN A 105 6.62 -11.39 13.25
N ASP A 106 7.43 -10.57 12.61
CA ASP A 106 7.55 -9.16 12.95
C ASP A 106 6.34 -8.33 12.54
N ILE A 107 5.78 -8.57 11.36
CA ILE A 107 4.54 -7.90 10.94
C ILE A 107 3.36 -8.29 11.84
N ILE A 108 3.21 -9.56 12.18
CA ILE A 108 2.17 -10.05 13.08
C ILE A 108 2.29 -9.48 14.49
N LYS A 109 3.50 -9.32 15.03
CA LYS A 109 3.72 -8.63 16.32
C LYS A 109 3.21 -7.19 16.29
N LYS A 110 3.36 -6.48 15.15
CA LYS A 110 2.88 -5.11 15.00
C LYS A 110 1.35 -5.05 15.01
N TYR A 111 0.67 -5.98 14.32
CA TYR A 111 -0.79 -6.10 14.40
C TYR A 111 -1.27 -6.36 15.83
N LYS A 112 -0.65 -7.30 16.53
CA LYS A 112 -0.98 -7.61 17.91
C LYS A 112 -0.73 -6.44 18.88
N ALA A 113 0.30 -5.63 18.61
CA ALA A 113 0.58 -4.42 19.38
C ALA A 113 -0.42 -3.29 19.08
N LEU A 114 -1.00 -3.28 17.89
CA LEU A 114 -1.96 -2.28 17.44
C LEU A 114 -3.36 -2.53 18.02
N ASN A 115 -3.78 -3.80 18.11
CA ASN A 115 -5.09 -4.16 18.63
C ASN A 115 -5.00 -5.38 19.56
N ASN A 116 -5.43 -5.22 20.81
CA ASN A 116 -5.39 -6.26 21.84
C ASN A 116 -6.37 -7.42 21.60
N ASN A 117 -7.37 -7.23 20.74
CA ASN A 117 -8.33 -8.27 20.36
C ASN A 117 -7.75 -9.26 19.35
N ILE A 118 -6.51 -9.03 18.86
CA ILE A 118 -5.82 -9.94 17.95
C ILE A 118 -5.07 -11.01 18.73
N SER A 119 -5.49 -12.25 18.58
CA SER A 119 -4.81 -13.45 19.05
C SER A 119 -4.07 -14.14 17.92
N VAL A 120 -2.94 -14.77 18.22
CA VAL A 120 -2.10 -15.42 17.19
C VAL A 120 -1.78 -16.85 17.62
N GLU A 121 -2.00 -17.80 16.72
CA GLU A 121 -1.60 -19.21 16.84
C GLU A 121 -0.60 -19.53 15.73
N THR A 122 0.47 -20.26 16.03
CA THR A 122 1.46 -20.70 15.04
C THR A 122 1.51 -22.23 15.03
N ILE A 123 1.39 -22.82 13.85
CA ILE A 123 1.41 -24.26 13.61
C ILE A 123 2.58 -24.59 12.68
N ASP A 124 3.73 -25.00 13.28
CA ASP A 124 4.97 -25.29 12.53
C ASP A 124 5.08 -26.77 12.08
N ASN A 125 4.17 -27.60 12.50
CA ASN A 125 4.14 -29.01 12.13
C ASN A 125 2.76 -29.39 11.60
N LEU A 126 2.46 -28.97 10.40
CA LEU A 126 1.19 -29.24 9.74
C LEU A 126 0.93 -30.75 9.56
N ALA A 127 2.01 -31.58 9.43
CA ALA A 127 1.87 -33.03 9.34
C ALA A 127 1.16 -33.66 10.56
N SER A 128 1.16 -33.01 11.72
CA SER A 128 0.44 -33.46 12.91
C SER A 128 -1.03 -33.00 12.97
N ARG A 129 -1.46 -32.19 12.01
CA ARG A 129 -2.79 -31.56 11.93
C ARG A 129 -3.51 -32.01 10.65
N SER A 130 -3.83 -33.32 10.60
CA SER A 130 -4.55 -33.91 9.47
C SER A 130 -5.95 -33.30 9.27
N ASP A 131 -6.53 -32.73 10.32
CA ASP A 131 -7.76 -31.97 10.28
C ASP A 131 -7.62 -30.78 9.33
N LEU A 132 -6.65 -29.90 9.54
CA LEU A 132 -6.38 -28.73 8.71
C LEU A 132 -5.93 -29.11 7.28
N MET A 133 -5.12 -30.17 7.17
CA MET A 133 -4.71 -30.65 5.84
C MET A 133 -5.89 -31.07 4.98
N THR A 134 -6.92 -31.66 5.60
CA THR A 134 -8.13 -32.09 4.87
C THR A 134 -9.06 -30.91 4.60
N GLU A 135 -9.26 -30.07 5.59
CA GLU A 135 -10.16 -28.90 5.53
C GLU A 135 -9.74 -27.90 4.44
N TYR A 136 -8.44 -27.58 4.40
CA TYR A 136 -7.89 -26.60 3.43
C TYR A 136 -7.18 -27.26 2.24
N SER A 137 -7.29 -28.57 2.08
CA SER A 137 -6.63 -29.32 0.98
C SER A 137 -5.12 -29.11 0.90
N LEU A 138 -4.43 -28.98 2.05
CA LEU A 138 -3.01 -28.65 2.15
C LEU A 138 -2.12 -29.92 2.16
N LYS A 139 -0.91 -29.76 1.66
CA LYS A 139 0.21 -30.68 1.88
C LYS A 139 0.97 -30.27 3.13
N SER A 140 1.73 -31.18 3.72
CA SER A 140 2.48 -30.92 4.95
C SER A 140 3.49 -29.76 4.89
N THR A 141 3.89 -29.38 3.68
CA THR A 141 4.88 -28.29 3.43
C THR A 141 4.24 -26.98 3.03
N ASP A 142 2.93 -26.97 2.77
CA ASP A 142 2.26 -25.76 2.31
C ASP A 142 2.14 -24.74 3.45
N THR A 143 2.15 -23.48 3.09
CA THR A 143 1.96 -22.34 4.00
C THR A 143 0.56 -21.77 3.81
N LEU A 144 -0.06 -21.33 4.91
CA LEU A 144 -1.37 -20.66 4.87
C LEU A 144 -1.48 -19.71 6.07
N ILE A 145 -2.12 -18.58 5.88
CA ILE A 145 -2.57 -17.73 6.97
C ILE A 145 -4.09 -17.79 7.01
N ILE A 146 -4.63 -18.08 8.19
CA ILE A 146 -6.07 -18.11 8.42
C ILE A 146 -6.40 -16.96 9.37
N VAL A 147 -7.31 -16.10 8.96
CA VAL A 147 -7.84 -15.01 9.78
C VAL A 147 -9.29 -15.31 10.08
N SER A 148 -9.68 -15.32 11.36
CA SER A 148 -11.04 -15.64 11.76
C SER A 148 -11.59 -14.69 12.83
N SER A 149 -12.90 -14.44 12.80
CA SER A 149 -13.63 -13.66 13.80
C SER A 149 -15.06 -14.17 13.91
N GLY A 150 -15.40 -14.77 15.08
CA GLY A 150 -16.66 -15.48 15.24
C GLY A 150 -16.75 -16.68 14.28
N ASP A 151 -17.81 -16.71 13.47
CA ASP A 151 -18.04 -17.76 12.47
C ASP A 151 -17.49 -17.41 11.08
N LYS A 152 -16.83 -16.25 10.93
CA LYS A 152 -16.24 -15.81 9.66
C LYS A 152 -14.77 -16.17 9.60
N GLU A 153 -14.33 -16.56 8.42
CA GLU A 153 -12.96 -16.93 8.15
C GLU A 153 -12.52 -16.45 6.76
N SER A 154 -11.28 -16.04 6.66
CA SER A 154 -10.60 -15.70 5.42
C SER A 154 -9.24 -16.37 5.39
N THR A 155 -8.80 -16.84 4.23
CA THR A 155 -7.51 -17.52 4.05
C THR A 155 -6.64 -16.77 3.09
N ILE A 156 -5.33 -16.67 3.41
CA ILE A 156 -4.33 -16.00 2.60
C ILE A 156 -3.26 -17.03 2.25
N ASP A 157 -3.13 -17.34 0.98
CA ASP A 157 -2.08 -18.23 0.47
C ASP A 157 -0.75 -17.46 0.28
N GLU A 158 0.31 -18.20 -0.03
CA GLU A 158 1.64 -17.61 -0.23
C GLU A 158 1.68 -16.65 -1.44
N TYR A 159 0.89 -16.90 -2.47
CA TYR A 159 0.89 -16.09 -3.69
C TYR A 159 0.19 -14.74 -3.50
N SER A 160 -0.74 -14.66 -2.55
CA SER A 160 -1.41 -13.42 -2.18
C SER A 160 -0.52 -12.44 -1.37
N LEU A 161 0.67 -12.91 -0.92
CA LEU A 161 1.59 -12.08 -0.13
C LEU A 161 2.53 -11.22 -0.98
N TYR A 162 2.51 -11.39 -2.30
CA TYR A 162 3.32 -10.59 -3.21
C TYR A 162 2.67 -10.49 -4.60
N THR A 163 2.97 -9.42 -5.27
CA THR A 163 2.65 -9.23 -6.69
C THR A 163 3.92 -8.88 -7.46
N TYR A 164 3.82 -8.80 -8.78
CA TYR A 164 4.94 -8.42 -9.64
C TYR A 164 4.63 -7.14 -10.40
N ASP A 165 5.53 -6.18 -10.34
CA ASP A 165 5.53 -5.06 -11.27
C ASP A 165 6.15 -5.55 -12.60
N TYR A 166 5.31 -5.82 -13.57
CA TYR A 166 5.74 -6.34 -14.87
C TYR A 166 6.52 -5.33 -15.71
N THR A 167 6.44 -4.02 -15.39
CA THR A 167 7.22 -2.98 -16.07
C THR A 167 8.67 -2.95 -15.59
N THR A 168 8.90 -3.21 -14.31
CA THR A 168 10.23 -3.23 -13.70
C THR A 168 10.77 -4.63 -13.46
N GLY A 169 9.93 -5.66 -13.55
CA GLY A 169 10.25 -7.06 -13.23
C GLY A 169 10.49 -7.30 -11.74
N LYS A 170 10.03 -6.40 -10.88
CA LYS A 170 10.24 -6.46 -9.44
C LYS A 170 9.07 -7.10 -8.72
N GLN A 171 9.39 -7.84 -7.67
CA GLN A 171 8.39 -8.33 -6.73
C GLN A 171 8.02 -7.23 -5.74
N ILE A 172 6.73 -7.05 -5.52
CA ILE A 172 6.14 -6.09 -4.58
C ILE A 172 5.52 -6.88 -3.44
N ASP A 173 5.81 -6.50 -2.20
CA ASP A 173 5.23 -7.12 -1.01
C ASP A 173 3.82 -6.56 -0.75
N THR A 174 2.85 -7.46 -0.66
CA THR A 174 1.44 -7.20 -0.38
C THR A 174 0.99 -7.81 0.96
N THR A 175 1.94 -8.28 1.78
CA THR A 175 1.64 -8.99 3.05
C THR A 175 0.77 -8.16 3.99
N GLU A 176 1.09 -6.86 4.15
CA GLU A 176 0.29 -5.98 5.01
C GLU A 176 -1.13 -5.81 4.48
N GLU A 177 -1.28 -5.62 3.18
CA GLU A 177 -2.56 -5.49 2.52
C GLU A 177 -3.41 -6.75 2.70
N ALA A 178 -2.87 -7.92 2.36
CA ALA A 178 -3.58 -9.19 2.46
C ALA A 178 -4.08 -9.46 3.89
N ILE A 179 -3.23 -9.25 4.90
CA ILE A 179 -3.62 -9.46 6.31
C ILE A 179 -4.67 -8.44 6.75
N THR A 180 -4.50 -7.15 6.38
CA THR A 180 -5.45 -6.11 6.77
C THR A 180 -6.82 -6.35 6.15
N ASN A 181 -6.86 -6.67 4.85
CA ASN A 181 -8.11 -6.91 4.14
C ASN A 181 -8.81 -8.17 4.67
N ALA A 182 -8.08 -9.24 4.97
CA ALA A 182 -8.64 -10.43 5.61
C ALA A 182 -9.24 -10.11 7.00
N ILE A 183 -8.58 -9.27 7.81
CA ILE A 183 -9.13 -8.82 9.09
C ILE A 183 -10.42 -8.02 8.88
N ILE A 184 -10.42 -7.07 7.95
CA ILE A 184 -11.60 -6.26 7.62
C ILE A 184 -12.73 -7.17 7.13
N GLU A 185 -12.44 -8.13 6.27
CA GLU A 185 -13.43 -9.07 5.75
C GLU A 185 -14.13 -9.86 6.87
N VAL A 186 -13.38 -10.47 7.78
CA VAL A 186 -13.98 -11.30 8.84
C VAL A 186 -14.67 -10.48 9.92
N THR A 187 -14.31 -9.21 10.05
CA THR A 187 -14.92 -8.32 11.06
C THR A 187 -16.04 -7.43 10.50
N SER A 188 -16.16 -7.29 9.17
CA SER A 188 -17.26 -6.56 8.53
C SER A 188 -18.59 -7.32 8.67
N ASP A 189 -19.68 -6.60 8.97
CA ASP A 189 -21.01 -7.20 9.04
C ASP A 189 -21.69 -7.29 7.68
N VAL A 190 -21.26 -6.50 6.71
CA VAL A 190 -21.82 -6.46 5.35
C VAL A 190 -20.67 -6.48 4.33
N LYS A 191 -20.76 -7.41 3.36
CA LYS A 191 -19.90 -7.37 2.17
C LYS A 191 -20.65 -6.58 1.09
N PRO A 192 -20.08 -5.48 0.57
CA PRO A 192 -20.69 -4.80 -0.57
C PRO A 192 -20.78 -5.75 -1.77
N LYS A 193 -21.89 -5.72 -2.47
CA LYS A 193 -22.08 -6.47 -3.70
C LYS A 193 -21.70 -5.63 -4.91
N VAL A 194 -20.74 -6.12 -5.67
CA VAL A 194 -20.31 -5.53 -6.93
C VAL A 194 -20.89 -6.37 -8.07
N TYR A 195 -21.69 -5.73 -8.90
CA TYR A 195 -22.25 -6.38 -10.08
C TYR A 195 -21.54 -5.90 -11.35
N ILE A 196 -21.04 -6.84 -12.14
CA ILE A 196 -20.43 -6.57 -13.44
C ILE A 196 -21.46 -6.94 -14.52
N MET A 197 -21.86 -5.94 -15.32
CA MET A 197 -22.76 -6.14 -16.44
C MET A 197 -22.09 -7.02 -17.49
N ASN A 198 -22.76 -8.09 -17.94
CA ASN A 198 -22.19 -9.08 -18.86
C ASN A 198 -22.87 -9.11 -20.24
N ASN A 199 -23.90 -8.28 -20.44
CA ASN A 199 -24.52 -8.09 -21.76
C ASN A 199 -24.07 -6.79 -22.40
N HIS A 200 -24.19 -6.68 -23.72
CA HIS A 200 -23.71 -5.56 -24.56
C HIS A 200 -22.20 -5.28 -24.49
N ILE A 201 -21.42 -6.00 -23.68
CA ILE A 201 -19.97 -5.79 -23.51
C ILE A 201 -19.16 -6.27 -24.72
N ALA A 202 -18.03 -5.61 -24.98
CA ALA A 202 -17.14 -5.94 -26.09
C ALA A 202 -16.42 -7.29 -25.90
N TYR A 203 -16.08 -7.61 -24.65
CA TYR A 203 -15.28 -8.79 -24.30
C TYR A 203 -16.01 -9.69 -23.31
N SER A 204 -15.88 -11.01 -23.48
CA SER A 204 -16.47 -11.98 -22.54
C SER A 204 -15.99 -11.74 -21.11
N THR A 205 -16.87 -11.96 -20.12
CA THR A 205 -16.54 -11.87 -18.70
C THR A 205 -15.38 -12.74 -18.25
N SER A 206 -15.06 -13.79 -19.03
CA SER A 206 -13.86 -14.61 -18.77
C SER A 206 -12.54 -13.83 -18.89
N TYR A 207 -12.52 -12.69 -19.58
CA TYR A 207 -11.38 -11.82 -19.68
C TYR A 207 -11.26 -10.80 -18.53
N TYR A 208 -12.13 -10.87 -17.54
CA TYR A 208 -12.11 -10.02 -16.34
C TYR A 208 -11.86 -10.85 -15.05
N SER A 209 -11.33 -12.07 -15.22
CA SER A 209 -11.17 -13.00 -14.08
C SER A 209 -10.19 -12.48 -13.02
N THR A 210 -9.08 -11.87 -13.42
CA THR A 210 -8.11 -11.26 -12.49
C THR A 210 -8.72 -10.08 -11.74
N PHE A 211 -9.43 -9.19 -12.43
CA PHE A 211 -10.12 -8.06 -11.77
C PHE A 211 -11.21 -8.54 -10.81
N MET A 212 -12.02 -9.52 -11.21
CA MET A 212 -13.05 -10.09 -10.35
C MET A 212 -12.45 -10.76 -9.11
N GLN A 213 -11.29 -11.39 -9.24
CA GLN A 213 -10.59 -12.00 -8.11
C GLN A 213 -10.06 -10.93 -7.16
N GLU A 214 -9.42 -9.88 -7.66
CA GLU A 214 -8.96 -8.74 -6.87
C GLU A 214 -10.10 -8.12 -6.06
N LEU A 215 -11.25 -7.88 -6.69
CA LEU A 215 -12.41 -7.35 -5.97
C LEU A 215 -12.92 -8.29 -4.86
N LYS A 216 -12.80 -9.61 -5.04
CA LYS A 216 -13.13 -10.60 -3.99
C LYS A 216 -12.11 -10.58 -2.87
N ASP A 217 -10.82 -10.49 -3.20
CA ASP A 217 -9.73 -10.38 -2.24
C ASP A 217 -9.84 -9.08 -1.42
N ASP A 218 -10.42 -8.04 -2.02
CA ASP A 218 -10.83 -6.81 -1.35
C ASP A 218 -12.17 -6.90 -0.59
N ALA A 219 -12.58 -8.11 -0.19
CA ALA A 219 -13.79 -8.35 0.59
C ALA A 219 -15.09 -7.82 -0.05
N ASN A 220 -15.22 -7.93 -1.37
CA ASN A 220 -16.49 -7.73 -2.07
C ASN A 220 -17.14 -9.09 -2.40
N ASP A 221 -18.49 -9.10 -2.46
CA ASP A 221 -19.24 -10.15 -3.12
C ASP A 221 -19.40 -9.76 -4.59
N VAL A 222 -18.81 -10.52 -5.51
CA VAL A 222 -18.71 -10.14 -6.93
C VAL A 222 -19.52 -11.10 -7.78
N GLU A 223 -20.53 -10.56 -8.46
CA GLU A 223 -21.38 -11.29 -9.36
C GLU A 223 -21.42 -10.64 -10.76
N THR A 224 -21.61 -11.47 -11.79
CA THR A 224 -21.92 -10.97 -13.13
C THR A 224 -23.41 -11.12 -13.38
N PHE A 225 -24.03 -10.19 -14.10
CA PHE A 225 -25.45 -10.26 -14.41
C PHE A 225 -25.76 -9.71 -15.81
N ASP A 226 -26.84 -10.22 -16.36
CA ASP A 226 -27.39 -9.78 -17.64
C ASP A 226 -28.58 -8.85 -17.33
N LEU A 227 -28.40 -7.55 -17.61
CA LEU A 227 -29.41 -6.54 -17.29
C LEU A 227 -30.69 -6.74 -18.14
N PHE A 228 -30.55 -7.23 -19.37
CA PHE A 228 -31.70 -7.53 -20.21
C PHE A 228 -32.54 -8.68 -19.64
N VAL A 229 -31.89 -9.71 -19.08
CA VAL A 229 -32.56 -10.88 -18.49
C VAL A 229 -33.16 -10.53 -17.13
N THR A 230 -32.44 -9.78 -16.29
CA THR A 230 -32.91 -9.42 -14.95
C THR A 230 -33.97 -8.31 -14.98
N GLY A 231 -33.99 -7.49 -16.03
CA GLY A 231 -34.89 -6.38 -16.23
C GLY A 231 -34.63 -5.18 -15.31
N LYS A 232 -33.75 -5.32 -14.32
CA LYS A 232 -33.33 -4.23 -13.42
C LYS A 232 -31.96 -4.48 -12.83
N VAL A 233 -31.28 -3.41 -12.41
CA VAL A 233 -30.10 -3.50 -11.55
C VAL A 233 -30.54 -4.10 -10.21
N PRO A 234 -29.85 -5.11 -9.65
CA PRO A 234 -30.21 -5.74 -8.39
C PRO A 234 -30.31 -4.72 -7.24
N ASP A 235 -31.30 -4.88 -6.36
CA ASP A 235 -31.56 -3.92 -5.28
C ASP A 235 -30.45 -3.90 -4.21
N ASP A 236 -29.63 -4.94 -4.15
CA ASP A 236 -28.47 -5.07 -3.26
C ASP A 236 -27.14 -4.66 -3.94
N CYS A 237 -27.21 -4.05 -5.12
CA CYS A 237 -26.04 -3.55 -5.85
C CYS A 237 -25.41 -2.37 -5.12
N SER A 238 -24.22 -2.55 -4.58
CA SER A 238 -23.43 -1.47 -3.97
C SER A 238 -22.65 -0.68 -5.03
N CYS A 239 -22.10 -1.37 -6.04
CA CYS A 239 -21.41 -0.79 -7.17
C CYS A 239 -21.71 -1.58 -8.45
N LEU A 240 -22.11 -0.85 -9.49
CA LEU A 240 -22.28 -1.38 -10.83
C LEU A 240 -21.03 -1.11 -11.67
N VAL A 241 -20.42 -2.17 -12.21
CA VAL A 241 -19.30 -2.06 -13.13
C VAL A 241 -19.81 -2.27 -14.57
N ILE A 242 -19.54 -1.30 -15.42
CA ILE A 242 -19.84 -1.35 -16.85
C ILE A 242 -18.50 -1.25 -17.60
N THR A 243 -18.19 -2.27 -18.39
CA THR A 243 -17.00 -2.27 -19.24
C THR A 243 -17.35 -1.85 -20.67
N THR A 244 -16.36 -1.71 -21.54
CA THR A 244 -16.55 -1.28 -22.93
C THR A 244 -17.73 -1.98 -23.60
N LEU A 245 -18.68 -1.19 -24.07
CA LEU A 245 -19.86 -1.68 -24.78
C LEU A 245 -19.59 -1.83 -26.28
N LYS A 246 -20.08 -2.90 -26.90
CA LYS A 246 -20.03 -3.12 -28.34
C LYS A 246 -21.32 -2.72 -29.08
N GLU A 247 -22.41 -2.49 -28.35
CA GLU A 247 -23.72 -2.10 -28.85
C GLU A 247 -24.47 -1.29 -27.77
N ASP A 248 -25.43 -0.48 -28.19
CA ASP A 248 -26.20 0.35 -27.24
C ASP A 248 -27.12 -0.51 -26.36
N ILE A 249 -27.38 -0.05 -25.17
CA ILE A 249 -28.37 -0.62 -24.27
C ILE A 249 -29.81 -0.32 -24.76
N THR A 250 -30.76 -1.15 -24.38
CA THR A 250 -32.16 -0.92 -24.68
C THR A 250 -32.74 0.23 -23.83
N GLU A 251 -33.90 0.76 -24.22
CA GLU A 251 -34.59 1.80 -23.44
C GLU A 251 -34.97 1.32 -22.04
N ALA A 252 -35.40 0.06 -21.91
CA ALA A 252 -35.72 -0.53 -20.60
C ALA A 252 -34.51 -0.66 -19.68
N GLU A 253 -33.36 -1.04 -20.23
CA GLU A 253 -32.11 -1.12 -19.48
C GLU A 253 -31.61 0.26 -19.06
N LYS A 254 -31.69 1.25 -19.96
CA LYS A 254 -31.41 2.65 -19.64
C LYS A 254 -32.26 3.12 -18.45
N ASP A 255 -33.57 2.88 -18.51
CA ASP A 255 -34.50 3.31 -17.45
C ASP A 255 -34.18 2.63 -16.12
N SER A 256 -33.76 1.36 -16.15
CA SER A 256 -33.30 0.64 -14.96
C SER A 256 -32.02 1.21 -14.36
N ILE A 257 -31.04 1.56 -15.20
CA ILE A 257 -29.80 2.22 -14.72
C ILE A 257 -30.13 3.60 -14.14
N ILE A 258 -31.00 4.36 -14.79
CA ILE A 258 -31.46 5.67 -14.28
C ILE A 258 -32.18 5.52 -12.92
N GLU A 259 -33.02 4.48 -12.76
CA GLU A 259 -33.64 4.20 -11.46
C GLU A 259 -32.60 3.90 -10.38
N TYR A 260 -31.56 3.10 -10.71
CA TYR A 260 -30.45 2.80 -9.80
C TYR A 260 -29.68 4.07 -9.42
N ILE A 261 -29.38 4.96 -10.38
CA ILE A 261 -28.73 6.26 -10.15
C ILE A 261 -29.57 7.12 -9.21
N ASN A 262 -30.88 7.22 -9.45
CA ASN A 262 -31.80 8.03 -8.64
C ASN A 262 -31.97 7.49 -7.20
N LYS A 263 -31.57 6.28 -6.93
CA LYS A 263 -31.47 5.69 -5.57
C LYS A 263 -30.09 5.88 -4.92
N GLY A 264 -29.21 6.68 -5.51
CA GLY A 264 -27.84 6.89 -5.04
C GLY A 264 -26.86 5.82 -5.52
N GLY A 265 -27.17 5.15 -6.63
CA GLY A 265 -26.31 4.11 -7.22
C GLY A 265 -24.93 4.60 -7.56
N LYS A 266 -23.94 3.72 -7.48
CA LYS A 266 -22.53 4.00 -7.73
C LYS A 266 -22.07 3.20 -8.95
N ILE A 267 -21.37 3.84 -9.88
CA ILE A 267 -20.99 3.23 -11.16
C ILE A 267 -19.49 3.39 -11.39
N LEU A 268 -18.81 2.30 -11.77
CA LEU A 268 -17.50 2.33 -12.42
C LEU A 268 -17.70 2.02 -13.91
N LEU A 269 -17.36 2.99 -14.75
CA LEU A 269 -17.37 2.84 -16.21
C LEU A 269 -15.93 2.75 -16.73
N LEU A 270 -15.62 1.66 -17.41
CA LEU A 270 -14.35 1.42 -18.09
C LEU A 270 -14.65 1.34 -19.60
N SER A 271 -14.45 2.42 -20.34
CA SER A 271 -14.85 2.50 -21.74
C SER A 271 -13.91 3.39 -22.54
N GLY A 272 -13.21 2.80 -23.52
CA GLY A 272 -12.33 3.50 -24.44
C GLY A 272 -13.05 4.17 -25.61
N ALA A 273 -12.28 4.45 -26.65
CA ALA A 273 -12.78 5.09 -27.86
C ALA A 273 -13.74 4.19 -28.64
N ASN A 274 -14.79 4.79 -29.16
CA ASN A 274 -15.75 4.12 -30.05
C ASN A 274 -15.13 3.91 -31.44
N THR A 275 -14.30 2.88 -31.58
CA THR A 275 -13.63 2.55 -32.87
C THR A 275 -14.56 1.85 -33.86
N SER A 276 -15.70 1.34 -33.41
CA SER A 276 -16.67 0.61 -34.20
C SER A 276 -17.80 1.47 -34.79
N ASN A 277 -17.81 2.78 -34.50
CA ASN A 277 -18.84 3.76 -34.93
C ASN A 277 -20.26 3.35 -34.48
N VAL A 278 -20.41 2.76 -33.33
CA VAL A 278 -21.70 2.45 -32.70
C VAL A 278 -22.36 3.75 -32.24
N VAL A 279 -23.66 3.87 -32.42
CA VAL A 279 -24.42 5.02 -31.89
C VAL A 279 -25.01 4.66 -30.56
N PHE A 280 -24.46 5.23 -29.49
CA PHE A 280 -24.90 5.01 -28.10
C PHE A 280 -25.94 6.04 -27.67
N THR A 281 -27.18 5.95 -28.20
CA THR A 281 -28.24 6.94 -27.91
C THR A 281 -28.79 6.78 -26.48
N ASN A 282 -29.04 5.55 -26.06
CA ASN A 282 -29.60 5.27 -24.73
C ASN A 282 -28.53 5.39 -23.66
N PHE A 283 -27.34 4.84 -23.91
CA PHE A 283 -26.25 4.92 -22.94
C PHE A 283 -25.77 6.37 -22.72
N GLN A 284 -25.76 7.20 -23.77
CA GLN A 284 -25.46 8.62 -23.63
C GLN A 284 -26.45 9.33 -22.71
N GLN A 285 -27.74 8.98 -22.72
CA GLN A 285 -28.71 9.55 -21.79
C GLN A 285 -28.42 9.21 -20.31
N VAL A 286 -27.79 8.07 -20.05
CA VAL A 286 -27.29 7.75 -18.70
C VAL A 286 -26.14 8.69 -18.32
N LEU A 287 -25.19 8.93 -19.22
CA LEU A 287 -24.06 9.83 -19.01
C LEU A 287 -24.49 11.29 -18.90
N ASP A 288 -25.53 11.69 -19.62
CA ASP A 288 -26.12 13.05 -19.57
C ASP A 288 -26.62 13.42 -18.17
N LEU A 289 -27.04 12.43 -17.35
CA LEU A 289 -27.40 12.68 -15.96
C LEU A 289 -26.25 13.23 -15.13
N TYR A 290 -25.03 12.89 -15.50
CA TYR A 290 -23.80 13.38 -14.89
C TYR A 290 -23.14 14.49 -15.71
N GLY A 291 -23.75 14.93 -16.82
CA GLY A 291 -23.16 15.93 -17.70
C GLY A 291 -21.84 15.50 -18.34
N ILE A 292 -21.68 14.19 -18.59
CA ILE A 292 -20.47 13.60 -19.18
C ILE A 292 -20.72 13.22 -20.63
N THR A 293 -19.74 13.49 -21.49
CA THR A 293 -19.67 12.97 -22.86
C THR A 293 -18.32 12.32 -23.10
N ILE A 294 -18.34 11.11 -23.61
CA ILE A 294 -17.15 10.45 -24.17
C ILE A 294 -17.10 10.83 -25.66
N GLU A 295 -16.08 11.62 -26.05
CA GLU A 295 -15.99 12.14 -27.42
C GLU A 295 -15.47 11.09 -28.40
N ASP A 296 -15.79 11.27 -29.67
CA ASP A 296 -15.26 10.44 -30.75
C ASP A 296 -13.76 10.67 -30.94
N GLY A 297 -13.06 9.57 -31.24
CA GLY A 297 -11.63 9.53 -31.59
C GLY A 297 -10.78 8.94 -30.48
N VAL A 298 -9.58 8.53 -30.86
CA VAL A 298 -8.56 7.97 -29.97
C VAL A 298 -7.58 9.06 -29.56
N VAL A 299 -7.25 9.13 -28.31
CA VAL A 299 -6.21 10.02 -27.76
C VAL A 299 -4.85 9.40 -28.04
N PHE A 300 -3.96 10.18 -28.63
CA PHE A 300 -2.58 9.85 -28.92
C PHE A 300 -1.66 10.73 -28.09
N GLU A 301 -0.68 10.13 -27.41
CA GLU A 301 0.35 10.89 -26.71
C GLU A 301 1.40 11.43 -27.69
N GLY A 302 1.85 12.65 -27.44
CA GLY A 302 2.85 13.33 -28.27
C GLY A 302 4.29 13.22 -27.79
N THR A 303 4.53 12.69 -26.57
CA THR A 303 5.86 12.56 -25.96
C THR A 303 6.20 11.12 -25.64
N ASP A 304 7.42 10.69 -26.00
CA ASP A 304 7.91 9.32 -25.76
C ASP A 304 7.95 8.92 -24.26
N THR A 305 7.96 9.89 -23.34
CA THR A 305 8.01 9.63 -21.90
C THR A 305 6.67 9.17 -21.32
N ASN A 306 5.58 9.47 -22.02
CA ASN A 306 4.22 9.24 -21.57
C ASN A 306 3.50 8.19 -22.42
N MET A 307 4.23 7.38 -23.17
CA MET A 307 3.69 6.27 -23.94
C MET A 307 4.45 4.97 -23.68
N LEU A 308 3.76 3.85 -23.77
CA LEU A 308 4.35 2.54 -23.58
C LEU A 308 5.06 2.11 -24.88
N TYR A 309 6.36 1.85 -24.80
CA TYR A 309 7.17 1.32 -25.93
C TYR A 309 6.97 2.03 -27.27
N GLN A 310 6.75 3.35 -27.24
CA GLN A 310 6.50 4.17 -28.44
C GLN A 310 5.16 3.89 -29.16
N TYR A 311 4.19 3.28 -28.47
CA TYR A 311 2.81 3.19 -28.92
C TYR A 311 2.04 4.43 -28.41
N PRO A 312 1.73 5.41 -29.28
CA PRO A 312 1.16 6.67 -28.82
C PRO A 312 -0.30 6.58 -28.32
N ASP A 313 -0.99 5.50 -28.66
CA ASP A 313 -2.31 5.10 -28.20
C ASP A 313 -2.30 4.32 -26.88
N MET A 314 -1.10 4.01 -26.34
CA MET A 314 -0.90 3.39 -25.03
C MET A 314 -0.29 4.41 -24.08
N ILE A 315 -1.14 5.19 -23.44
CA ILE A 315 -0.78 6.36 -22.63
C ILE A 315 -0.40 5.93 -21.23
N ILE A 316 0.77 6.34 -20.75
CA ILE A 316 1.24 6.08 -19.39
C ILE A 316 1.10 7.36 -18.58
N GLU A 317 0.19 7.37 -17.60
CA GLU A 317 -0.04 8.53 -16.73
C GLU A 317 -0.29 8.11 -15.29
N ASN A 318 0.01 9.03 -14.37
CA ASN A 318 -0.35 8.83 -12.97
C ASN A 318 -1.78 9.31 -12.74
N THR A 319 -2.59 8.46 -12.11
CA THR A 319 -3.91 8.87 -11.63
C THR A 319 -3.76 9.87 -10.48
N GLN A 320 -4.79 10.66 -10.25
CA GLN A 320 -4.87 11.63 -9.16
C GLN A 320 -5.70 11.07 -8.01
N SER A 321 -5.33 11.43 -6.79
CA SER A 321 -6.12 11.06 -5.61
C SER A 321 -7.44 11.84 -5.59
N ILE A 322 -8.49 11.18 -5.10
CA ILE A 322 -9.79 11.80 -4.87
C ILE A 322 -9.71 12.67 -3.61
N SER A 323 -10.27 13.87 -3.67
CA SER A 323 -10.27 14.81 -2.56
C SER A 323 -10.96 14.22 -1.32
N ASN A 324 -10.44 14.57 -0.13
CA ASN A 324 -10.99 14.17 1.17
C ASN A 324 -11.05 12.65 1.41
N THR A 325 -10.22 11.86 0.71
CA THR A 325 -10.05 10.43 1.00
C THR A 325 -8.68 10.16 1.58
N ASN A 326 -8.57 9.09 2.39
CA ASN A 326 -7.29 8.58 2.88
C ASN A 326 -6.71 7.51 1.92
N MET A 327 -7.37 7.24 0.80
CA MET A 327 -6.94 6.25 -0.17
C MET A 327 -5.83 6.83 -1.06
N ASN A 328 -4.73 6.11 -1.18
CA ASN A 328 -3.70 6.46 -2.17
C ASN A 328 -4.16 6.01 -3.56
N MET A 329 -4.73 6.94 -4.31
CA MET A 329 -5.17 6.70 -5.69
C MET A 329 -4.17 7.19 -6.74
N THR A 330 -3.02 7.71 -6.31
CA THR A 330 -1.95 8.15 -7.21
C THR A 330 -1.13 6.94 -7.63
N LEU A 331 -1.58 6.27 -8.68
CA LEU A 331 -0.96 5.08 -9.24
C LEU A 331 -0.66 5.30 -10.73
N LYS A 332 0.34 4.61 -11.22
CA LYS A 332 0.71 4.67 -12.63
C LYS A 332 -0.20 3.75 -13.44
N GLY A 333 -1.04 4.33 -14.28
CA GLY A 333 -1.93 3.60 -15.20
C GLY A 333 -1.40 3.58 -16.63
N CYS A 334 -1.84 2.59 -17.39
CA CYS A 334 -1.69 2.51 -18.84
C CYS A 334 -3.09 2.59 -19.46
N PHE A 335 -3.35 3.63 -20.24
CA PHE A 335 -4.63 3.87 -20.90
C PHE A 335 -4.50 3.56 -22.39
N VAL A 336 -5.25 2.56 -22.85
CA VAL A 336 -5.18 2.04 -24.22
C VAL A 336 -6.43 2.43 -24.98
N ASP A 337 -6.25 2.96 -26.18
CA ASP A 337 -7.33 3.45 -27.05
C ASP A 337 -8.32 4.36 -26.29
N ALA A 338 -7.77 5.27 -25.47
CA ALA A 338 -8.56 6.19 -24.67
C ALA A 338 -9.31 7.20 -25.56
N ALA A 339 -10.53 7.54 -25.19
CA ALA A 339 -11.29 8.66 -25.75
C ALA A 339 -11.23 9.89 -24.84
N PRO A 340 -11.34 11.11 -25.34
CA PRO A 340 -11.48 12.28 -24.49
C PRO A 340 -12.79 12.27 -23.72
N ILE A 341 -12.73 12.56 -22.42
CA ILE A 341 -13.91 12.75 -21.58
C ILE A 341 -14.17 14.26 -21.45
N LYS A 342 -15.38 14.68 -21.78
CA LYS A 342 -15.85 16.06 -21.57
C LYS A 342 -16.84 16.10 -20.43
N VAL A 343 -16.70 17.11 -19.60
CA VAL A 343 -17.64 17.44 -18.53
C VAL A 343 -18.23 18.85 -18.77
N ILE A 344 -19.33 19.17 -18.12
CA ILE A 344 -19.89 20.53 -18.16
C ILE A 344 -18.92 21.47 -17.42
N GLU A 345 -18.42 22.49 -18.13
CA GLU A 345 -17.51 23.51 -17.54
C GLU A 345 -18.27 24.68 -16.90
N ASP A 346 -19.51 24.91 -17.33
CA ASP A 346 -20.36 25.98 -16.89
C ASP A 346 -20.93 25.68 -15.47
N SER A 347 -20.52 26.46 -14.48
CA SER A 347 -20.90 26.26 -13.08
C SER A 347 -22.42 26.37 -12.85
N ASP A 348 -23.10 27.26 -13.57
CA ASP A 348 -24.54 27.42 -13.41
C ASP A 348 -25.32 26.17 -13.88
N LYS A 349 -24.77 25.52 -14.93
CA LYS A 349 -25.33 24.25 -15.41
C LYS A 349 -24.96 23.08 -14.51
N GLN A 350 -23.78 23.11 -13.90
CA GLN A 350 -23.39 22.09 -12.89
C GLN A 350 -24.36 22.17 -11.69
N ASP A 351 -24.63 23.38 -11.20
CA ASP A 351 -25.58 23.60 -10.10
C ASP A 351 -27.01 23.20 -10.48
N GLU A 352 -27.46 23.51 -11.71
CA GLU A 352 -28.78 23.09 -12.21
C GLU A 352 -28.91 21.56 -12.30
N LEU A 353 -27.85 20.88 -12.69
CA LEU A 353 -27.84 19.43 -12.80
C LEU A 353 -27.53 18.74 -11.46
N GLY A 354 -27.04 19.47 -10.47
CA GLY A 354 -26.58 18.96 -9.18
C GLY A 354 -25.35 18.09 -9.30
N VAL A 355 -24.36 18.48 -10.14
CA VAL A 355 -23.17 17.68 -10.40
C VAL A 355 -21.89 18.43 -10.06
N SER A 356 -20.90 17.67 -9.59
CA SER A 356 -19.53 18.15 -9.39
C SER A 356 -18.53 17.13 -9.92
N TYR A 357 -17.31 17.60 -10.27
CA TYR A 357 -16.31 16.75 -10.91
C TYR A 357 -14.96 16.85 -10.23
N GLU A 358 -14.28 15.70 -10.18
CA GLU A 358 -12.85 15.62 -9.89
C GLU A 358 -12.13 14.91 -11.04
N THR A 359 -11.07 15.52 -11.54
CA THR A 359 -10.25 14.91 -12.60
C THR A 359 -9.35 13.85 -11.99
N LEU A 360 -9.41 12.63 -12.50
CA LEU A 360 -8.64 11.49 -12.00
C LEU A 360 -7.43 11.13 -12.87
N ALA A 361 -7.49 11.42 -14.17
CA ALA A 361 -6.37 11.22 -15.08
C ALA A 361 -6.44 12.18 -16.27
N THR A 362 -5.27 12.71 -16.65
CA THR A 362 -5.12 13.59 -17.81
C THR A 362 -3.86 13.21 -18.57
N THR A 363 -3.84 13.46 -19.87
CA THR A 363 -2.64 13.30 -20.69
C THR A 363 -1.69 14.49 -20.56
N SER A 364 -0.53 14.41 -21.18
CA SER A 364 0.36 15.54 -21.37
C SER A 364 -0.27 16.65 -22.25
N SER A 365 0.32 17.83 -22.25
CA SER A 365 -0.10 18.94 -23.12
C SER A 365 0.23 18.73 -24.60
N THR A 366 0.96 17.68 -24.94
CA THR A 366 1.33 17.34 -26.31
C THR A 366 0.42 16.29 -26.94
N ALA A 367 -0.50 15.73 -26.17
CA ALA A 367 -1.48 14.76 -26.65
C ALA A 367 -2.45 15.38 -27.66
N PHE A 368 -2.98 14.56 -28.56
CA PHE A 368 -3.93 14.96 -29.58
C PHE A 368 -4.97 13.87 -29.83
N VAL A 369 -6.11 14.24 -30.41
CA VAL A 369 -7.21 13.32 -30.71
C VAL A 369 -7.21 12.98 -32.20
N ARG A 370 -7.19 11.70 -32.49
CA ARG A 370 -7.28 11.17 -33.87
C ARG A 370 -8.65 10.55 -34.10
N ARG A 371 -9.40 11.13 -35.02
CA ARG A 371 -10.70 10.61 -35.45
C ARG A 371 -10.60 9.73 -36.69
N ASN A 372 -9.62 9.98 -37.57
CA ASN A 372 -9.38 9.18 -38.76
C ASN A 372 -8.34 8.09 -38.48
N LEU A 373 -8.78 6.93 -38.01
CA LEU A 373 -7.91 5.79 -37.64
C LEU A 373 -7.22 5.12 -38.83
N ASN A 374 -7.52 5.53 -40.07
CA ASN A 374 -6.74 5.09 -41.25
C ASN A 374 -5.36 5.76 -41.36
N ILE A 375 -5.08 6.77 -40.57
CA ILE A 375 -3.77 7.42 -40.53
C ILE A 375 -2.80 6.53 -39.75
N THR A 376 -1.77 6.04 -40.43
CA THR A 376 -0.77 5.14 -39.85
C THR A 376 0.42 5.86 -39.18
N SER A 377 0.51 7.20 -39.30
CA SER A 377 1.57 7.98 -38.69
C SER A 377 1.43 7.99 -37.16
N ALA A 378 2.49 7.69 -36.44
CA ALA A 378 2.52 7.85 -34.98
C ALA A 378 2.48 9.35 -34.57
N ASN A 379 2.99 10.24 -35.43
CA ASN A 379 3.00 11.67 -35.15
C ASN A 379 1.70 12.35 -35.54
N ARG A 380 1.38 13.44 -34.86
CA ARG A 380 0.24 14.32 -35.16
C ARG A 380 0.29 14.80 -36.62
N THR A 381 -0.87 14.81 -37.25
CA THR A 381 -1.07 15.30 -38.62
C THR A 381 -2.05 16.49 -38.66
N SER A 382 -2.23 17.12 -39.80
CA SER A 382 -3.21 18.21 -39.95
C SER A 382 -4.69 17.76 -39.88
N GLN A 383 -4.95 16.45 -39.85
CA GLN A 383 -6.29 15.88 -39.72
C GLN A 383 -6.64 15.56 -38.25
N ASP A 384 -5.66 15.59 -37.37
CA ASP A 384 -5.82 15.38 -35.95
C ASP A 384 -6.22 16.70 -35.25
N SER A 385 -6.71 16.63 -34.02
CA SER A 385 -6.95 17.82 -33.19
C SER A 385 -5.68 18.64 -33.00
N GLU A 386 -5.80 19.87 -32.55
CA GLU A 386 -4.65 20.58 -31.95
C GLU A 386 -4.15 19.82 -30.72
N ALA A 387 -2.85 19.96 -30.47
CA ALA A 387 -2.23 19.36 -29.28
C ALA A 387 -2.76 20.06 -28.02
N GLY A 388 -3.04 19.28 -26.99
CA GLY A 388 -3.54 19.77 -25.72
C GLY A 388 -3.83 18.63 -24.75
N THR A 389 -3.88 18.95 -23.46
CA THR A 389 -4.23 18.01 -22.41
C THR A 389 -5.65 17.48 -22.63
N GLN A 390 -5.81 16.17 -22.55
CA GLN A 390 -7.10 15.48 -22.61
C GLN A 390 -7.41 14.86 -21.25
N THR A 391 -8.65 14.97 -20.79
CA THR A 391 -9.13 14.23 -19.63
C THR A 391 -9.48 12.80 -20.06
N ILE A 392 -8.90 11.82 -19.37
CA ILE A 392 -9.09 10.38 -19.62
C ILE A 392 -9.56 9.63 -18.36
N GLY A 393 -9.71 10.33 -17.25
CA GLY A 393 -10.29 9.81 -16.03
C GLY A 393 -11.03 10.90 -15.25
N VAL A 394 -12.26 10.63 -14.80
CA VAL A 394 -13.08 11.59 -14.07
C VAL A 394 -13.95 10.89 -13.03
N LEU A 395 -14.10 11.51 -11.87
CA LEU A 395 -15.19 11.24 -10.92
C LEU A 395 -16.27 12.33 -11.07
N ALA A 396 -17.50 11.93 -11.30
CA ALA A 396 -18.65 12.78 -11.21
C ALA A 396 -19.50 12.40 -9.98
N THR A 397 -19.84 13.36 -9.17
CA THR A 397 -20.78 13.23 -8.05
C THR A 397 -22.05 13.98 -8.38
N LYS A 398 -23.19 13.28 -8.32
CA LYS A 398 -24.51 13.84 -8.55
C LYS A 398 -25.32 13.85 -7.26
N GLU A 399 -25.80 15.01 -6.87
CA GLU A 399 -26.77 15.18 -5.78
C GLU A 399 -28.15 14.74 -6.26
N ILE A 400 -28.75 13.79 -5.56
CA ILE A 400 -30.12 13.32 -5.84
C ILE A 400 -31.10 14.05 -4.90
N ASP A 401 -30.72 14.12 -3.63
CA ASP A 401 -31.41 14.88 -2.59
C ASP A 401 -30.42 15.30 -1.49
N ASP A 402 -30.90 15.98 -0.43
CA ASP A 402 -30.06 16.51 0.66
C ASP A 402 -29.16 15.46 1.35
N ASN A 403 -29.48 14.16 1.22
CA ASN A 403 -28.77 13.08 1.92
C ASN A 403 -28.29 11.96 0.98
N THR A 404 -28.63 12.04 -0.29
CA THR A 404 -28.38 10.97 -1.25
C THR A 404 -27.56 11.49 -2.43
N THR A 405 -26.40 10.86 -2.66
CA THR A 405 -25.56 11.15 -3.82
C THR A 405 -25.34 9.90 -4.65
N SER A 406 -25.31 10.06 -5.95
CA SER A 406 -24.86 9.06 -6.90
C SER A 406 -23.47 9.44 -7.40
N LYS A 407 -22.59 8.44 -7.62
CA LYS A 407 -21.22 8.67 -8.07
C LYS A 407 -20.92 7.84 -9.32
N LEU A 408 -20.23 8.43 -10.26
CA LEU A 408 -19.76 7.79 -11.47
C LEU A 408 -18.27 8.03 -11.61
N ILE A 409 -17.46 6.98 -11.60
CA ILE A 409 -16.06 7.04 -12.03
C ILE A 409 -15.98 6.53 -13.46
N VAL A 410 -15.34 7.30 -14.34
CA VAL A 410 -15.03 6.92 -15.72
C VAL A 410 -13.52 6.90 -15.88
N TYR A 411 -12.98 5.77 -16.31
CA TYR A 411 -11.66 5.69 -16.89
C TYR A 411 -11.79 5.34 -18.38
N SER A 412 -11.22 6.18 -19.20
CA SER A 412 -11.28 6.00 -20.66
C SER A 412 -10.19 5.05 -21.11
N ASP A 413 -10.55 3.79 -21.24
CA ASP A 413 -9.68 2.71 -21.74
C ASP A 413 -10.54 1.54 -22.21
N GLU A 414 -10.20 0.95 -23.33
CA GLU A 414 -10.93 -0.18 -23.88
C GLU A 414 -10.62 -1.50 -23.16
N PHE A 415 -9.41 -1.64 -22.59
CA PHE A 415 -8.87 -2.90 -22.08
C PHE A 415 -8.50 -2.85 -20.58
N PHE A 416 -8.80 -1.80 -19.85
CA PHE A 416 -8.23 -1.40 -18.57
C PHE A 416 -8.06 -2.55 -17.55
N THR A 417 -9.07 -3.42 -17.44
CA THR A 417 -9.10 -4.53 -16.50
C THR A 417 -9.17 -5.89 -17.17
N THR A 418 -8.79 -5.98 -18.47
CA THR A 418 -8.91 -7.24 -19.22
C THR A 418 -7.67 -8.12 -19.09
N ASP A 419 -7.90 -9.44 -18.97
CA ASP A 419 -6.88 -10.49 -19.06
C ASP A 419 -6.49 -10.80 -20.53
N MET A 420 -6.94 -9.99 -21.49
CA MET A 420 -6.57 -10.21 -22.89
C MET A 420 -5.06 -10.08 -23.06
N PRO A 421 -4.47 -11.03 -23.82
CA PRO A 421 -3.03 -11.02 -24.05
C PRO A 421 -2.62 -9.91 -25.01
N ILE A 422 -1.50 -9.26 -24.70
CA ILE A 422 -0.82 -8.29 -25.54
C ILE A 422 0.65 -8.65 -25.69
N GLN A 423 1.17 -8.53 -26.91
CA GLN A 423 2.60 -8.73 -27.19
C GLN A 423 3.32 -7.38 -27.14
N ILE A 424 4.26 -7.23 -26.20
CA ILE A 424 5.11 -6.04 -26.09
C ILE A 424 6.57 -6.47 -26.26
N GLY A 425 7.17 -6.12 -27.37
CA GLY A 425 8.50 -6.60 -27.72
C GLY A 425 8.53 -8.13 -27.86
N ASN A 426 9.38 -8.80 -27.04
CA ASN A 426 9.51 -10.26 -27.03
C ASN A 426 8.70 -10.93 -25.89
N TYR A 427 7.94 -10.17 -25.13
CA TYR A 427 7.20 -10.65 -23.98
C TYR A 427 5.70 -10.57 -24.20
N GLN A 428 4.99 -11.54 -23.63
CA GLN A 428 3.53 -11.54 -23.63
C GLN A 428 3.07 -11.10 -22.23
N TYR A 429 2.15 -10.14 -22.21
CA TYR A 429 1.49 -9.59 -21.02
C TYR A 429 -0.02 -9.76 -21.15
N THR A 430 -0.76 -9.41 -20.13
CA THR A 430 -2.19 -9.10 -20.22
C THR A 430 -2.38 -7.61 -19.98
N PHE A 431 -3.42 -7.00 -20.55
CA PHE A 431 -3.63 -5.57 -20.40
C PHE A 431 -3.75 -5.15 -18.93
N ILE A 432 -4.46 -5.91 -18.10
CA ILE A 432 -4.61 -5.65 -16.68
C ILE A 432 -3.26 -5.66 -15.91
N SER A 433 -2.26 -6.39 -16.42
CA SER A 433 -0.94 -6.49 -15.79
C SER A 433 0.03 -5.38 -16.20
N ILE A 434 -0.38 -4.51 -17.12
CA ILE A 434 0.43 -3.36 -17.51
C ILE A 434 0.20 -2.23 -16.51
N CYS A 435 1.28 -1.75 -15.91
CA CYS A 435 1.19 -0.74 -14.84
C CYS A 435 0.32 -1.21 -13.66
N ASN A 436 -0.44 -0.31 -13.04
CA ASN A 436 -1.28 -0.59 -11.88
C ASN A 436 -2.77 -0.53 -12.20
N ASN A 437 -3.17 -0.89 -13.41
CA ASN A 437 -4.57 -0.77 -13.86
C ASN A 437 -5.54 -1.54 -12.96
N ASN A 438 -5.15 -2.75 -12.52
CA ASN A 438 -5.97 -3.54 -11.59
C ASN A 438 -6.21 -2.78 -10.28
N ASP A 439 -5.14 -2.27 -9.67
CA ASP A 439 -5.22 -1.53 -8.41
C ASP A 439 -6.03 -0.23 -8.55
N ILE A 440 -5.88 0.49 -9.67
CA ILE A 440 -6.65 1.70 -9.94
C ILE A 440 -8.15 1.39 -10.00
N ALA A 441 -8.53 0.33 -10.70
CA ALA A 441 -9.94 -0.06 -10.81
C ALA A 441 -10.49 -0.61 -9.48
N ALA A 442 -9.72 -1.41 -8.75
CA ALA A 442 -10.11 -1.92 -7.44
C ALA A 442 -10.29 -0.79 -6.42
N ASN A 443 -9.37 0.18 -6.39
CA ASN A 443 -9.48 1.37 -5.55
C ASN A 443 -10.70 2.23 -5.91
N ALA A 444 -11.02 2.35 -7.20
CA ALA A 444 -12.23 3.05 -7.63
C ALA A 444 -13.49 2.36 -7.10
N VAL A 445 -13.58 1.03 -7.16
CA VAL A 445 -14.69 0.27 -6.58
C VAL A 445 -14.73 0.41 -5.05
N ALA A 446 -13.59 0.34 -4.38
CA ALA A 446 -13.51 0.52 -2.94
C ALA A 446 -14.03 1.91 -2.51
N TYR A 447 -13.64 2.97 -3.22
CA TYR A 447 -14.15 4.32 -3.01
C TYR A 447 -15.67 4.42 -3.26
N LEU A 448 -16.15 3.85 -4.36
CA LEU A 448 -17.58 3.86 -4.71
C LEU A 448 -18.42 3.09 -3.70
N ASN A 449 -17.91 2.02 -3.13
CA ASN A 449 -18.56 1.24 -2.07
C ASN A 449 -18.48 1.92 -0.69
N GLU A 450 -17.94 3.15 -0.62
CA GLU A 450 -17.69 3.84 0.65
C GLU A 450 -16.90 2.97 1.65
N LYS A 451 -16.17 2.01 1.09
CA LYS A 451 -15.20 1.21 1.82
C LYS A 451 -13.93 2.04 1.98
N GLU A 452 -13.99 3.14 2.70
CA GLU A 452 -12.76 3.72 3.25
C GLU A 452 -11.96 2.69 4.09
N ASN A 453 -12.40 1.44 4.09
CA ASN A 453 -11.94 0.38 4.97
C ASN A 453 -11.05 -0.66 4.29
N THR A 454 -11.18 -0.94 3.01
CA THR A 454 -10.17 -1.71 2.29
C THR A 454 -8.99 -0.83 1.92
N ILE A 455 -7.81 -1.40 1.94
CA ILE A 455 -6.57 -0.66 1.69
C ILE A 455 -5.76 -1.36 0.61
N THR A 456 -5.17 -0.56 -0.28
CA THR A 456 -4.15 -1.05 -1.22
C THR A 456 -2.79 -0.57 -0.74
N ILE A 457 -1.94 -1.49 -0.30
CA ILE A 457 -0.61 -1.20 0.20
C ILE A 457 0.43 -1.97 -0.60
N ARG A 458 1.26 -1.26 -1.33
CA ARG A 458 2.37 -1.81 -2.10
C ARG A 458 3.69 -1.36 -1.50
N LYS A 459 4.46 -2.29 -0.91
CA LYS A 459 5.79 -1.99 -0.37
C LYS A 459 6.89 -2.54 -1.27
N ASN A 460 7.73 -1.66 -1.78
CA ASN A 460 8.86 -2.04 -2.61
C ASN A 460 10.14 -2.11 -1.75
N TYR A 461 10.64 -3.32 -1.51
CA TYR A 461 11.87 -3.55 -0.72
C TYR A 461 13.17 -3.35 -1.51
N ASP A 462 13.11 -3.26 -2.84
CA ASP A 462 14.31 -3.27 -3.69
C ASP A 462 15.09 -1.95 -3.73
N THR A 463 14.59 -0.88 -3.16
CA THR A 463 15.18 0.46 -3.30
C THR A 463 15.51 1.15 -1.99
N VAL A 464 15.84 0.39 -0.94
CA VAL A 464 16.30 1.00 0.31
C VAL A 464 17.74 1.47 0.17
N THR A 465 17.99 2.39 -0.73
CA THR A 465 19.06 3.34 -0.59
C THR A 465 18.55 4.48 0.29
N TYR A 466 18.82 4.36 1.60
CA TYR A 466 18.62 5.48 2.51
C TYR A 466 19.38 6.68 1.96
N THR A 467 18.67 7.62 1.36
CA THR A 467 19.19 8.93 1.00
C THR A 467 18.83 9.91 2.12
N PRO A 468 19.74 10.15 3.08
CA PRO A 468 19.43 11.03 4.19
C PRO A 468 19.04 12.41 3.67
N THR A 469 17.97 12.96 4.19
CA THR A 469 17.55 14.33 3.89
C THR A 469 18.65 15.32 4.24
N LYS A 470 18.64 16.50 3.63
CA LYS A 470 19.62 17.56 3.96
C LYS A 470 19.62 17.96 5.45
N ALA A 471 18.49 17.78 6.13
CA ALA A 471 18.37 18.02 7.58
C ALA A 471 19.09 16.94 8.38
N GLU A 472 18.87 15.67 8.06
CA GLU A 472 19.54 14.53 8.70
C GLU A 472 21.03 14.51 8.44
N GLN A 473 21.47 14.79 7.21
CA GLN A 473 22.89 14.98 6.90
C GLN A 473 23.52 16.05 7.80
N LYS A 474 22.84 17.17 8.03
CA LYS A 474 23.32 18.24 8.95
C LYS A 474 23.39 17.73 10.38
N VAL A 475 22.41 16.98 10.87
CA VAL A 475 22.40 16.40 12.22
C VAL A 475 23.57 15.43 12.40
N VAL A 476 23.75 14.49 11.47
CA VAL A 476 24.87 13.54 11.49
C VAL A 476 26.21 14.26 11.43
N MET A 477 26.36 15.24 10.56
CA MET A 477 27.56 16.08 10.47
C MET A 477 27.80 16.84 11.78
N CYS A 478 26.76 17.42 12.39
CA CYS A 478 26.88 18.09 13.69
C CYS A 478 27.35 17.11 14.78
N ILE A 479 26.80 15.90 14.83
CA ILE A 479 27.23 14.88 15.80
C ILE A 479 28.69 14.51 15.57
N ILE A 480 29.11 14.23 14.33
CA ILE A 480 30.48 13.84 14.00
C ILE A 480 31.47 14.96 14.34
N PHE A 481 31.15 16.22 14.04
CA PHE A 481 32.06 17.34 14.30
C PHE A 481 32.01 17.84 15.73
N ILE A 482 30.85 17.90 16.39
CA ILE A 482 30.70 18.45 17.75
C ILE A 482 31.24 17.47 18.79
N THR A 483 31.03 16.17 18.64
CA THR A 483 31.43 15.16 19.63
C THR A 483 32.93 15.21 19.97
N PRO A 484 33.88 15.29 19.04
CA PRO A 484 35.30 15.45 19.37
C PRO A 484 35.62 16.72 20.15
N PHE A 485 34.95 17.83 19.83
CA PHE A 485 35.17 19.11 20.54
C PHE A 485 34.64 19.04 21.98
N VAL A 486 33.49 18.39 22.19
CA VAL A 486 32.94 18.16 23.54
C VAL A 486 33.90 17.30 24.36
N ILE A 487 34.45 16.23 23.79
CA ILE A 487 35.43 15.37 24.46
C ILE A 487 36.69 16.17 24.84
N ILE A 488 37.20 16.99 23.91
CA ILE A 488 38.37 17.84 24.16
C ILE A 488 38.06 18.89 25.26
N ALA A 489 36.88 19.50 25.22
CA ALA A 489 36.46 20.49 26.23
C ALA A 489 36.35 19.82 27.62
N ILE A 490 35.75 18.64 27.73
CA ILE A 490 35.71 17.87 28.99
C ILE A 490 37.12 17.54 29.46
N GLY A 491 38.02 17.13 28.56
CA GLY A 491 39.41 16.85 28.86
C GLY A 491 40.15 18.08 29.41
N LEU A 492 39.92 19.29 28.83
CA LEU A 492 40.48 20.53 29.30
C LEU A 492 39.94 20.97 30.66
N VAL A 493 38.63 20.83 30.89
CA VAL A 493 38.00 21.10 32.20
C VAL A 493 38.59 20.18 33.27
N VAL A 494 38.69 18.88 33.01
CA VAL A 494 39.32 17.90 33.95
C VAL A 494 40.76 18.29 34.22
N LYS A 495 41.53 18.71 33.22
CA LYS A 495 42.90 19.18 33.40
C LYS A 495 42.98 20.46 34.24
N ALA A 496 42.09 21.42 34.04
CA ALA A 496 42.00 22.66 34.80
C ALA A 496 41.62 22.40 36.29
N VAL A 497 40.63 21.55 36.52
CA VAL A 497 40.22 21.16 37.89
C VAL A 497 41.37 20.45 38.63
N ARG A 498 42.10 19.55 37.93
CA ARG A 498 43.29 18.89 38.50
C ARG A 498 44.44 19.84 38.79
N LYS A 499 44.59 20.94 38.02
CA LYS A 499 45.61 21.94 38.24
C LYS A 499 45.29 22.87 39.43
N ARG A 500 44.01 23.11 39.75
CA ARG A 500 43.55 23.87 40.92
C ARG A 500 43.61 23.11 42.23
N LYS A 501 43.68 21.76 42.19
CA LYS A 501 43.81 20.92 43.41
C LYS A 501 45.25 20.56 43.75
N LYS A 502 46.21 21.13 43.02
CA LYS A 502 47.65 21.20 43.37
C LYS A 502 48.00 22.61 43.83
#